data_ab4b29f0eacc08c53a8fd0e6cffb1f1d
#
_entry.id   ab4b29f0eacc08c53a8fd0e6cffb1f1d
#
_cell.length_a   1.000
_cell.length_b   1.000
_cell.length_c   1.000
_cell.angle_alpha   90.00
_cell.angle_beta   90.00
_cell.angle_gamma   90.00
#
_symmetry.space_group_name_H-M   'P 1'
#
loop_
_entity.id
_entity.type
_entity.pdbx_description
1 polymer ?
#
loop_
_entity_poly.entity_id
_entity_poly.type
_entity_poly.pdbx_seq_one_letter_code
_entity_poly.pdbx_strand_id
1 'polypeptide(L)'
;MARLYVFAEGQTEQTFADTILATHLAAHGVYIQGVVLIAHARKKGRTHRGGGRDYGAMKRDIVRFTRQESGGDVFFTTMIDLYALHNDFPGRWESEALRHLPYDRVAFLEKSWGEDVGDARFIPYIQLHEFEACLFAKPGEFALFYEREPQGLRRLESIVAGQDNPELINDGVETAPSKRLFDIFPDYEKAVVGPMVAELIGLELIR
;
A
#
# COMPACT_ATOMS: atom_id res chain seq x y z
N MET A 1 9.69 24.28 2.23
CA MET A 1 8.50 23.45 1.98
C MET A 1 8.93 22.31 1.09
N ALA A 2 8.56 21.08 1.44
CA ALA A 2 8.88 19.93 0.59
C ALA A 2 7.69 19.59 -0.31
N ARG A 3 7.97 19.16 -1.54
CA ARG A 3 7.00 18.71 -2.53
C ARG A 3 7.14 17.21 -2.68
N LEU A 4 6.05 16.46 -2.59
CA LEU A 4 6.05 15.00 -2.64
C LEU A 4 5.20 14.50 -3.79
N TYR A 5 5.73 13.59 -4.60
CA TYR A 5 4.97 12.77 -5.53
C TYR A 5 4.82 11.36 -4.97
N VAL A 6 3.62 10.82 -5.03
CA VAL A 6 3.32 9.46 -4.56
C VAL A 6 3.02 8.58 -5.77
N PHE A 7 3.72 7.49 -5.91
CA PHE A 7 3.40 6.44 -6.88
C PHE A 7 2.55 5.38 -6.20
N ALA A 8 1.28 5.28 -6.59
CA ALA A 8 0.32 4.38 -5.98
C ALA A 8 0.03 3.18 -6.89
N GLU A 9 -0.24 2.04 -6.27
CA GLU A 9 -0.61 0.82 -6.99
C GLU A 9 -2.00 0.92 -7.62
N GLY A 10 -2.95 1.48 -6.87
CA GLY A 10 -4.35 1.54 -7.26
C GLY A 10 -5.11 2.74 -6.70
N GLN A 11 -6.42 2.74 -6.94
CA GLN A 11 -7.30 3.84 -6.51
C GLN A 11 -7.44 3.94 -4.98
N THR A 12 -7.30 2.84 -4.27
CA THR A 12 -7.37 2.81 -2.79
C THR A 12 -6.25 3.64 -2.19
N GLU A 13 -5.00 3.34 -2.60
CA GLU A 13 -3.81 4.03 -2.16
C GLU A 13 -3.82 5.50 -2.64
N GLN A 14 -4.31 5.75 -3.86
CA GLN A 14 -4.47 7.10 -4.38
C GLN A 14 -5.43 7.91 -3.51
N THR A 15 -6.62 7.40 -3.22
CA THR A 15 -7.61 8.10 -2.40
C THR A 15 -7.06 8.36 -0.99
N PHE A 16 -6.42 7.36 -0.38
CA PHE A 16 -5.79 7.51 0.94
C PHE A 16 -4.71 8.59 0.95
N ALA A 17 -3.84 8.61 -0.07
CA ALA A 17 -2.79 9.62 -0.19
C ALA A 17 -3.36 11.02 -0.42
N ASP A 18 -4.35 11.17 -1.30
CA ASP A 18 -4.94 12.48 -1.66
C ASP A 18 -5.78 13.08 -0.51
N THR A 19 -6.37 12.25 0.36
CA THR A 19 -7.25 12.73 1.42
C THR A 19 -6.54 12.77 2.78
N ILE A 20 -6.08 11.61 3.26
CA ILE A 20 -5.60 11.45 4.64
C ILE A 20 -4.14 11.89 4.75
N LEU A 21 -3.26 11.34 3.90
CA LEU A 21 -1.83 11.68 3.95
C LEU A 21 -1.59 13.13 3.56
N ALA A 22 -2.27 13.65 2.54
CA ALA A 22 -2.08 15.03 2.10
C ALA A 22 -2.39 16.02 3.23
N THR A 23 -3.48 15.79 3.97
CA THR A 23 -3.88 16.63 5.11
C THR A 23 -2.83 16.57 6.23
N HIS A 24 -2.41 15.37 6.58
CA HIS A 24 -1.41 15.16 7.64
C HIS A 24 -0.05 15.78 7.27
N LEU A 25 0.45 15.47 6.08
CA LEU A 25 1.76 15.93 5.63
C LEU A 25 1.81 17.45 5.46
N ALA A 26 0.72 18.08 5.01
CA ALA A 26 0.63 19.55 4.89
C ALA A 26 0.85 20.25 6.23
N ALA A 27 0.36 19.67 7.34
CA ALA A 27 0.60 20.19 8.69
C ALA A 27 2.10 20.17 9.07
N HIS A 28 2.90 19.32 8.42
CA HIS A 28 4.35 19.22 8.59
C HIS A 28 5.17 19.90 7.49
N GLY A 29 4.52 20.71 6.63
CA GLY A 29 5.21 21.46 5.56
C GLY A 29 5.61 20.61 4.35
N VAL A 30 5.03 19.41 4.20
CA VAL A 30 5.19 18.53 3.05
C VAL A 30 3.88 18.51 2.25
N TYR A 31 3.95 18.83 0.96
CA TYR A 31 2.78 18.96 0.10
C TYR A 31 2.79 17.91 -1.00
N ILE A 32 1.76 17.06 -1.05
CA ILE A 32 1.57 16.12 -2.15
C ILE A 32 1.21 16.92 -3.40
N GLN A 33 2.06 16.84 -4.43
CA GLN A 33 1.87 17.51 -5.72
C GLN A 33 1.06 16.67 -6.69
N GLY A 34 1.07 15.37 -6.50
CA GLY A 34 0.28 14.44 -7.30
C GLY A 34 0.48 13.01 -6.85
N VAL A 35 -0.59 12.22 -7.04
CA VAL A 35 -0.54 10.77 -6.89
C VAL A 35 -0.62 10.15 -8.28
N VAL A 36 0.41 9.39 -8.64
CA VAL A 36 0.58 8.78 -9.96
C VAL A 36 0.28 7.31 -9.86
N LEU A 37 -0.76 6.86 -10.57
CA LEU A 37 -1.01 5.42 -10.69
C LEU A 37 0.05 4.80 -11.61
N ILE A 38 0.86 3.92 -11.05
CA ILE A 38 1.83 3.18 -11.85
C ILE A 38 1.17 1.97 -12.50
N ALA A 39 1.65 1.61 -13.70
CA ALA A 39 1.10 0.52 -14.51
C ALA A 39 1.41 -0.86 -13.93
N HIS A 40 1.05 -1.06 -12.66
CA HIS A 40 1.29 -2.29 -11.89
C HIS A 40 0.05 -3.17 -11.80
N ALA A 41 -1.15 -2.62 -12.03
CA ALA A 41 -2.40 -3.32 -11.82
C ALA A 41 -2.57 -4.53 -12.75
N ARG A 42 -2.62 -5.72 -12.16
CA ARG A 42 -3.17 -6.92 -12.79
C ARG A 42 -4.62 -6.65 -13.20
N LYS A 43 -4.88 -6.31 -14.47
CA LYS A 43 -6.22 -6.48 -15.03
C LYS A 43 -6.51 -7.98 -15.08
N LYS A 44 -7.37 -8.47 -14.17
CA LYS A 44 -7.96 -9.80 -14.28
C LYS A 44 -8.54 -9.96 -15.69
N GLY A 45 -8.06 -10.93 -16.45
CA GLY A 45 -8.79 -11.51 -17.57
C GLY A 45 -8.34 -11.21 -18.99
N ARG A 46 -7.16 -10.62 -19.29
CA ARG A 46 -6.60 -10.62 -20.66
C ARG A 46 -5.11 -10.91 -20.64
N THR A 47 -4.77 -12.13 -21.04
CA THR A 47 -3.42 -12.52 -21.43
C THR A 47 -3.10 -11.84 -22.75
N HIS A 48 -2.46 -10.67 -22.73
CA HIS A 48 -1.80 -10.17 -23.93
C HIS A 48 -0.43 -10.86 -24.04
N ARG A 49 -0.27 -11.66 -25.07
CA ARG A 49 1.05 -12.12 -25.51
C ARG A 49 1.85 -10.89 -25.98
N GLY A 50 2.93 -10.58 -25.26
CA GLY A 50 3.88 -9.55 -25.66
C GLY A 50 3.75 -8.25 -24.87
N GLY A 51 4.60 -8.04 -23.88
CA GLY A 51 4.72 -6.84 -23.08
C GLY A 51 4.48 -7.13 -21.62
N GLY A 52 5.48 -7.68 -20.93
CA GLY A 52 5.42 -8.01 -19.51
C GLY A 52 5.16 -6.74 -18.69
N ARG A 53 4.19 -6.80 -17.82
CA ARG A 53 4.13 -5.97 -16.64
C ARG A 53 5.23 -6.49 -15.74
N ASP A 54 6.39 -5.92 -15.88
CA ASP A 54 7.60 -6.22 -15.16
C ASP A 54 7.99 -5.03 -14.30
N TYR A 55 8.87 -5.24 -13.38
CA TYR A 55 9.47 -4.17 -12.59
C TYR A 55 10.06 -3.08 -13.48
N GLY A 56 10.62 -3.43 -14.63
CA GLY A 56 11.18 -2.48 -15.58
C GLY A 56 10.21 -1.43 -16.08
N ALA A 57 8.91 -1.75 -16.21
CA ALA A 57 7.88 -0.78 -16.57
C ALA A 57 7.68 0.24 -15.44
N MET A 58 7.55 -0.23 -14.21
CA MET A 58 7.44 0.60 -13.01
C MET A 58 8.66 1.52 -12.86
N LYS A 59 9.87 0.96 -12.96
CA LYS A 59 11.11 1.73 -12.89
C LYS A 59 11.16 2.83 -13.94
N ARG A 60 10.78 2.55 -15.19
CA ARG A 60 10.76 3.57 -16.26
C ARG A 60 9.83 4.73 -15.93
N ASP A 61 8.67 4.46 -15.35
CA ASP A 61 7.73 5.52 -14.95
C ASP A 61 8.31 6.38 -13.83
N ILE A 62 8.85 5.77 -12.78
CA ILE A 62 9.50 6.49 -11.67
C ILE A 62 10.67 7.33 -12.17
N VAL A 63 11.61 6.74 -12.93
CA VAL A 63 12.77 7.44 -13.45
C VAL A 63 12.39 8.58 -14.40
N ARG A 64 11.31 8.45 -15.17
CA ARG A 64 10.79 9.54 -15.99
C ARG A 64 10.39 10.73 -15.15
N PHE A 65 9.62 10.51 -14.06
CA PHE A 65 9.20 11.57 -13.15
C PHE A 65 10.38 12.21 -12.42
N THR A 66 11.31 11.42 -11.89
CA THR A 66 12.48 11.95 -11.17
C THR A 66 13.37 12.81 -12.06
N ARG A 67 13.38 12.54 -13.39
CA ARG A 67 14.11 13.36 -14.38
C ARG A 67 13.35 14.61 -14.82
N GLN A 68 12.04 14.56 -14.84
CA GLN A 68 11.20 15.70 -15.25
C GLN A 68 11.13 16.78 -14.15
N GLU A 69 11.09 16.34 -12.90
CA GLU A 69 11.00 17.20 -11.74
C GLU A 69 12.40 17.52 -11.20
N SER A 70 12.76 18.80 -11.23
CA SER A 70 14.03 19.30 -10.70
C SER A 70 13.80 20.11 -9.43
N GLY A 71 14.75 20.04 -8.51
CA GLY A 71 14.73 20.81 -7.25
C GLY A 71 15.12 19.94 -6.06
N GLY A 72 15.84 20.50 -5.12
CA GLY A 72 16.23 19.84 -3.88
C GLY A 72 15.09 19.71 -2.86
N ASP A 73 13.94 20.30 -3.16
CA ASP A 73 12.72 20.27 -2.35
C ASP A 73 11.67 19.27 -2.85
N VAL A 74 11.96 18.56 -3.95
CA VAL A 74 11.08 17.52 -4.55
C VAL A 74 11.51 16.14 -4.10
N PHE A 75 10.56 15.37 -3.63
CA PHE A 75 10.73 13.99 -3.21
C PHE A 75 9.70 13.08 -3.86
N PHE A 76 10.01 11.79 -3.91
CA PHE A 76 9.19 10.76 -4.52
C PHE A 76 9.06 9.59 -3.56
N THR A 77 7.86 9.08 -3.37
CA THR A 77 7.60 7.88 -2.58
C THR A 77 6.62 6.96 -3.30
N THR A 78 6.43 5.79 -2.76
CA THR A 78 5.52 4.78 -3.30
C THR A 78 4.51 4.33 -2.26
N MET A 79 3.39 3.78 -2.70
CA MET A 79 2.46 3.00 -1.90
C MET A 79 2.10 1.76 -2.71
N ILE A 80 2.82 0.68 -2.45
CA ILE A 80 2.73 -0.59 -3.19
C ILE A 80 2.71 -1.73 -2.19
N ASP A 81 1.83 -2.67 -2.41
CA ASP A 81 1.71 -3.85 -1.56
C ASP A 81 2.86 -4.84 -1.80
N LEU A 82 3.40 -5.42 -0.74
CA LEU A 82 4.42 -6.47 -0.81
C LEU A 82 4.00 -7.65 -1.71
N TYR A 83 2.70 -7.98 -1.69
CA TYR A 83 2.16 -9.06 -2.51
C TYR A 83 2.04 -8.74 -3.99
N ALA A 84 2.09 -7.47 -4.35
CA ALA A 84 2.06 -7.01 -5.72
C ALA A 84 3.43 -7.03 -6.41
N LEU A 85 4.52 -7.19 -5.66
CA LEU A 85 5.86 -7.16 -6.21
C LEU A 85 6.10 -8.29 -7.23
N HIS A 86 6.64 -7.93 -8.37
CA HIS A 86 7.01 -8.87 -9.44
C HIS A 86 8.21 -9.72 -9.05
N ASN A 87 8.38 -10.85 -9.75
CA ASN A 87 9.50 -11.77 -9.51
C ASN A 87 10.85 -11.16 -9.89
N ASP A 88 10.89 -10.19 -10.81
CA ASP A 88 12.06 -9.45 -11.25
C ASP A 88 12.32 -8.16 -10.44
N PHE A 89 11.60 -7.99 -9.32
CA PHE A 89 11.83 -6.85 -8.43
C PHE A 89 13.20 -6.94 -7.75
N PRO A 90 13.94 -5.81 -7.61
CA PRO A 90 15.27 -5.79 -7.01
C PRO A 90 15.26 -6.37 -5.60
N GLY A 91 16.17 -7.30 -5.34
CA GLY A 91 16.29 -7.98 -4.05
C GLY A 91 15.19 -9.01 -3.75
N ARG A 92 14.28 -9.29 -4.69
CA ARG A 92 13.12 -10.18 -4.47
C ARG A 92 13.53 -11.56 -3.99
N TRP A 93 14.51 -12.17 -4.65
CA TRP A 93 14.98 -13.52 -4.32
C TRP A 93 15.79 -13.56 -3.03
N GLU A 94 16.67 -12.59 -2.85
CA GLU A 94 17.49 -12.45 -1.64
C GLU A 94 16.62 -12.22 -0.40
N SER A 95 15.51 -11.49 -0.55
CA SER A 95 14.57 -11.20 0.53
C SER A 95 13.82 -12.44 1.06
N GLU A 96 13.84 -13.56 0.33
CA GLU A 96 13.21 -14.81 0.81
C GLU A 96 13.90 -15.35 2.06
N ALA A 97 15.20 -15.08 2.25
CA ALA A 97 15.91 -15.41 3.49
C ALA A 97 15.36 -14.69 4.73
N LEU A 98 14.69 -13.54 4.52
CA LEU A 98 14.09 -12.71 5.57
C LEU A 98 12.58 -12.96 5.75
N ARG A 99 12.04 -14.03 5.18
CA ARG A 99 10.59 -14.30 5.18
C ARG A 99 9.98 -14.35 6.59
N HIS A 100 10.77 -14.73 7.59
CA HIS A 100 10.35 -14.80 8.99
C HIS A 100 10.49 -13.48 9.74
N LEU A 101 11.06 -12.46 9.10
CA LEU A 101 11.31 -11.12 9.63
C LEU A 101 10.67 -10.10 8.68
N PRO A 102 9.34 -9.96 8.70
CA PRO A 102 8.61 -9.24 7.65
C PRO A 102 9.03 -7.78 7.51
N TYR A 103 9.32 -7.08 8.59
CA TYR A 103 9.81 -5.70 8.55
C TYR A 103 11.23 -5.59 7.98
N ASP A 104 12.13 -6.50 8.37
CA ASP A 104 13.50 -6.54 7.81
C ASP A 104 13.46 -6.86 6.32
N ARG A 105 12.52 -7.73 5.91
CA ARG A 105 12.29 -8.06 4.51
C ARG A 105 11.85 -6.84 3.71
N VAL A 106 10.88 -6.08 4.20
CA VAL A 106 10.40 -4.86 3.55
C VAL A 106 11.52 -3.83 3.48
N ALA A 107 12.21 -3.55 4.59
CA ALA A 107 13.33 -2.62 4.63
C ALA A 107 14.46 -3.00 3.65
N PHE A 108 14.76 -4.30 3.51
CA PHE A 108 15.73 -4.79 2.52
C PHE A 108 15.27 -4.53 1.07
N LEU A 109 14.00 -4.77 0.78
CA LEU A 109 13.42 -4.54 -0.55
C LEU A 109 13.38 -3.05 -0.89
N GLU A 110 12.97 -2.20 0.03
CA GLU A 110 12.96 -0.74 -0.14
C GLU A 110 14.37 -0.21 -0.40
N LYS A 111 15.36 -0.68 0.36
CA LYS A 111 16.76 -0.33 0.14
C LYS A 111 17.22 -0.74 -1.25
N SER A 112 16.98 -2.00 -1.64
CA SER A 112 17.34 -2.52 -2.97
C SER A 112 16.69 -1.73 -4.10
N TRP A 113 15.44 -1.31 -3.90
CA TRP A 113 14.70 -0.51 -4.85
C TRP A 113 15.26 0.91 -4.98
N GLY A 114 15.56 1.56 -3.86
CA GLY A 114 16.17 2.88 -3.85
C GLY A 114 17.53 2.89 -4.56
N GLU A 115 18.36 1.87 -4.30
CA GLU A 115 19.65 1.69 -4.95
C GLU A 115 19.51 1.47 -6.48
N ASP A 116 18.53 0.68 -6.91
CA ASP A 116 18.29 0.39 -8.32
C ASP A 116 17.71 1.60 -9.09
N VAL A 117 16.86 2.42 -8.46
CA VAL A 117 16.37 3.68 -9.06
C VAL A 117 17.47 4.73 -9.11
N GLY A 118 18.32 4.82 -8.08
CA GLY A 118 19.53 5.63 -8.06
C GLY A 118 19.30 7.15 -7.96
N ASP A 119 18.15 7.59 -7.48
CA ASP A 119 17.86 9.02 -7.18
C ASP A 119 17.67 9.21 -5.66
N ALA A 120 18.51 10.04 -5.04
CA ALA A 120 18.49 10.25 -3.59
C ALA A 120 17.19 10.89 -3.06
N ARG A 121 16.35 11.44 -3.95
CA ARG A 121 15.04 12.00 -3.62
C ARG A 121 13.93 10.94 -3.62
N PHE A 122 14.25 9.73 -4.07
CA PHE A 122 13.32 8.60 -4.10
C PHE A 122 13.40 7.84 -2.77
N ILE A 123 12.30 7.83 -2.04
CA ILE A 123 12.13 7.19 -0.74
C ILE A 123 11.05 6.12 -0.92
N PRO A 124 11.39 4.90 -1.34
CA PRO A 124 10.41 3.87 -1.58
C PRO A 124 9.72 3.44 -0.27
N TYR A 125 8.43 3.13 -0.39
CA TYR A 125 7.63 2.54 0.67
C TYR A 125 6.87 1.33 0.11
N ILE A 126 6.98 0.21 0.79
CA ILE A 126 6.28 -1.03 0.47
C ILE A 126 5.39 -1.38 1.66
N GLN A 127 4.07 -1.37 1.45
CA GLN A 127 3.11 -1.80 2.45
C GLN A 127 3.29 -3.29 2.75
N LEU A 128 3.51 -3.63 4.00
CA LEU A 128 3.57 -5.01 4.44
C LEU A 128 2.21 -5.67 4.21
N HIS A 129 2.20 -6.74 3.43
CA HIS A 129 1.03 -7.46 2.95
C HIS A 129 0.17 -6.64 1.98
N GLU A 130 -0.86 -5.95 2.46
CA GLU A 130 -1.83 -5.18 1.68
C GLU A 130 -2.31 -3.96 2.48
N PHE A 131 -2.79 -2.94 1.78
CA PHE A 131 -3.40 -1.74 2.38
C PHE A 131 -4.45 -2.08 3.45
N GLU A 132 -5.27 -3.10 3.22
CA GLU A 132 -6.32 -3.50 4.13
C GLU A 132 -5.84 -3.94 5.51
N ALA A 133 -4.56 -4.30 5.66
CA ALA A 133 -3.98 -4.58 6.97
C ALA A 133 -4.11 -3.37 7.92
N CYS A 134 -3.96 -2.16 7.39
CA CYS A 134 -4.12 -0.92 8.16
C CYS A 134 -5.52 -0.77 8.77
N LEU A 135 -6.56 -1.31 8.09
CA LEU A 135 -7.95 -1.20 8.52
C LEU A 135 -8.26 -2.08 9.75
N PHE A 136 -7.41 -3.04 10.02
CA PHE A 136 -7.53 -3.90 11.20
C PHE A 136 -7.07 -3.22 12.50
N ALA A 137 -6.45 -2.04 12.41
CA ALA A 137 -6.08 -1.26 13.58
C ALA A 137 -7.30 -0.90 14.46
N LYS A 138 -8.49 -0.73 13.84
CA LYS A 138 -9.73 -0.46 14.58
C LYS A 138 -10.95 -1.03 13.82
N PRO A 139 -11.19 -2.35 13.91
CA PRO A 139 -12.21 -3.03 13.13
C PRO A 139 -13.65 -2.54 13.41
N GLY A 140 -13.89 -1.94 14.57
CA GLY A 140 -15.18 -1.35 14.92
C GLY A 140 -15.65 -0.22 13.99
N GLU A 141 -14.75 0.44 13.26
CA GLU A 141 -15.12 1.52 12.34
C GLU A 141 -15.86 1.00 11.09
N PHE A 142 -15.79 -0.29 10.81
CA PHE A 142 -16.62 -0.92 9.79
C PHE A 142 -18.12 -0.88 10.11
N ALA A 143 -18.50 -0.68 11.37
CA ALA A 143 -19.90 -0.62 11.77
C ALA A 143 -20.70 0.49 11.08
N LEU A 144 -20.03 1.60 10.69
CA LEU A 144 -20.69 2.68 9.96
C LEU A 144 -21.22 2.22 8.58
N PHE A 145 -20.55 1.27 7.96
CA PHE A 145 -20.88 0.76 6.61
C PHE A 145 -21.69 -0.54 6.65
N TYR A 146 -21.54 -1.32 7.72
CA TYR A 146 -22.09 -2.69 7.85
C TYR A 146 -22.92 -2.86 9.13
N GLU A 147 -23.70 -1.84 9.49
CA GLU A 147 -24.57 -1.83 10.68
C GLU A 147 -25.52 -3.06 10.72
N ARG A 148 -25.96 -3.52 9.55
CA ARG A 148 -26.87 -4.67 9.40
C ARG A 148 -26.17 -6.03 9.43
N GLU A 149 -24.86 -6.05 9.58
CA GLU A 149 -24.00 -7.23 9.56
C GLU A 149 -23.29 -7.48 10.91
N PRO A 150 -24.01 -7.56 12.04
CA PRO A 150 -23.38 -7.65 13.36
C PRO A 150 -22.55 -8.92 13.56
N GLN A 151 -22.83 -9.99 12.79
CA GLN A 151 -22.04 -11.21 12.83
C GLN A 151 -20.71 -11.02 12.10
N GLY A 152 -20.72 -10.33 10.97
CA GLY A 152 -19.51 -9.96 10.24
C GLY A 152 -18.57 -9.10 11.07
N LEU A 153 -19.13 -8.06 11.74
CA LEU A 153 -18.35 -7.20 12.64
C LEU A 153 -17.69 -7.99 13.78
N ARG A 154 -18.45 -8.86 14.47
CA ARG A 154 -17.86 -9.73 15.51
C ARG A 154 -16.79 -10.68 14.99
N ARG A 155 -16.96 -11.21 13.76
CA ARG A 155 -15.97 -12.07 13.12
C ARG A 155 -14.69 -11.28 12.83
N LEU A 156 -14.79 -10.06 12.31
CA LEU A 156 -13.66 -9.18 12.08
C LEU A 156 -12.92 -8.84 13.37
N GLU A 157 -13.63 -8.44 14.41
CA GLU A 157 -13.08 -8.20 15.73
C GLU A 157 -12.36 -9.41 16.31
N SER A 158 -12.91 -10.62 16.10
CA SER A 158 -12.30 -11.87 16.55
C SER A 158 -10.99 -12.19 15.82
N ILE A 159 -10.85 -11.81 14.55
CA ILE A 159 -9.61 -11.98 13.79
C ILE A 159 -8.50 -11.10 14.37
N VAL A 160 -8.86 -9.89 14.80
CA VAL A 160 -7.92 -8.92 15.35
C VAL A 160 -7.61 -9.18 16.83
N ALA A 161 -8.57 -9.75 17.56
CA ALA A 161 -8.42 -10.02 18.98
C ALA A 161 -7.22 -10.92 19.27
N GLY A 162 -6.34 -10.48 20.16
CA GLY A 162 -5.16 -11.24 20.57
C GLY A 162 -3.95 -11.08 19.63
N GLN A 163 -4.01 -10.18 18.67
CA GLN A 163 -2.89 -9.79 17.83
C GLN A 163 -2.32 -8.45 18.32
N ASP A 164 -1.03 -8.42 18.63
CA ASP A 164 -0.37 -7.20 19.09
C ASP A 164 -0.21 -6.17 17.96
N ASN A 165 -0.13 -6.65 16.71
CA ASN A 165 0.02 -5.82 15.54
C ASN A 165 -0.88 -6.32 14.42
N PRO A 166 -1.91 -5.55 14.05
CA PRO A 166 -2.85 -5.93 12.99
C PRO A 166 -2.19 -6.08 11.61
N GLU A 167 -1.10 -5.39 11.35
CA GLU A 167 -0.33 -5.50 10.10
C GLU A 167 0.26 -6.91 9.91
N LEU A 168 0.48 -7.65 11.00
CA LEU A 168 0.99 -9.02 10.95
C LEU A 168 -0.11 -10.08 10.82
N ILE A 169 -1.39 -9.69 10.73
CA ILE A 169 -2.52 -10.61 10.60
C ILE A 169 -2.57 -11.19 9.19
N ASN A 170 -1.63 -12.07 8.89
CA ASN A 170 -1.64 -12.78 7.62
C ASN A 170 -0.87 -14.11 7.68
N ASP A 171 -1.55 -15.20 7.24
CA ASP A 171 -0.99 -16.54 7.18
C ASP A 171 -0.63 -16.94 5.74
N GLY A 172 -0.92 -16.11 4.73
CA GLY A 172 -0.65 -16.40 3.33
C GLY A 172 -1.62 -15.75 2.34
N VAL A 173 -1.45 -16.06 1.07
CA VAL A 173 -2.19 -15.44 -0.04
C VAL A 173 -3.70 -15.65 0.06
N GLU A 174 -4.15 -16.78 0.60
CA GLU A 174 -5.59 -17.09 0.71
C GLU A 174 -6.24 -16.42 1.92
N THR A 175 -5.46 -15.98 2.88
CA THR A 175 -5.89 -15.30 4.11
C THR A 175 -5.49 -13.83 4.15
N ALA A 176 -5.12 -13.27 2.99
CA ALA A 176 -4.76 -11.87 2.83
C ALA A 176 -5.85 -10.94 3.38
N PRO A 177 -5.48 -9.76 3.93
CA PRO A 177 -6.42 -8.83 4.54
C PRO A 177 -7.66 -8.52 3.69
N SER A 178 -7.47 -8.20 2.42
CA SER A 178 -8.58 -7.92 1.50
C SER A 178 -9.51 -9.13 1.31
N LYS A 179 -8.97 -10.34 1.24
CA LYS A 179 -9.78 -11.56 1.11
C LYS A 179 -10.63 -11.83 2.35
N ARG A 180 -10.08 -11.57 3.54
CA ARG A 180 -10.83 -11.66 4.80
C ARG A 180 -12.00 -10.70 4.80
N LEU A 181 -11.80 -9.45 4.34
CA LEU A 181 -12.86 -8.47 4.24
C LEU A 181 -13.95 -8.89 3.25
N PHE A 182 -13.58 -9.36 2.05
CA PHE A 182 -14.56 -9.86 1.07
C PHE A 182 -15.34 -11.08 1.55
N ASP A 183 -14.72 -11.96 2.34
CA ASP A 183 -15.37 -13.13 2.91
C ASP A 183 -16.36 -12.78 4.05
N ILE A 184 -16.06 -11.70 4.78
CA ILE A 184 -16.92 -11.19 5.86
C ILE A 184 -18.00 -10.27 5.32
N PHE A 185 -17.65 -9.39 4.39
CA PHE A 185 -18.50 -8.39 3.77
C PHE A 185 -18.45 -8.55 2.25
N PRO A 186 -19.34 -9.36 1.65
CA PRO A 186 -19.31 -9.62 0.20
C PRO A 186 -19.46 -8.36 -0.66
N ASP A 187 -20.11 -7.33 -0.14
CA ASP A 187 -20.31 -6.04 -0.79
C ASP A 187 -19.18 -5.02 -0.49
N TYR A 188 -18.05 -5.47 0.06
CA TYR A 188 -16.93 -4.60 0.36
C TYR A 188 -16.34 -3.96 -0.91
N GLU A 189 -16.45 -2.65 -1.01
CA GLU A 189 -15.88 -1.86 -2.09
C GLU A 189 -14.50 -1.30 -1.68
N LYS A 190 -13.44 -2.04 -2.00
CA LYS A 190 -12.05 -1.73 -1.61
C LYS A 190 -11.68 -0.25 -1.81
N ALA A 191 -11.93 0.30 -3.01
CA ALA A 191 -11.52 1.66 -3.37
C ALA A 191 -12.40 2.77 -2.76
N VAL A 192 -13.54 2.43 -2.16
CA VAL A 192 -14.48 3.38 -1.55
C VAL A 192 -14.46 3.23 -0.04
N VAL A 193 -14.84 2.06 0.46
CA VAL A 193 -14.96 1.81 1.91
C VAL A 193 -13.60 1.80 2.59
N GLY A 194 -12.55 1.25 1.94
CA GLY A 194 -11.22 1.17 2.53
C GLY A 194 -10.66 2.53 2.99
N PRO A 195 -10.54 3.53 2.10
CA PRO A 195 -10.08 4.86 2.50
C PRO A 195 -10.99 5.54 3.52
N MET A 196 -12.31 5.37 3.44
CA MET A 196 -13.25 5.97 4.41
C MET A 196 -13.08 5.36 5.81
N VAL A 197 -12.90 4.04 5.91
CA VAL A 197 -12.59 3.38 7.19
C VAL A 197 -11.23 3.84 7.71
N ALA A 198 -10.23 3.96 6.85
CA ALA A 198 -8.91 4.48 7.25
C ALA A 198 -8.99 5.91 7.81
N GLU A 199 -9.83 6.77 7.22
CA GLU A 199 -10.09 8.13 7.73
C GLU A 199 -10.71 8.10 9.13
N LEU A 200 -11.70 7.23 9.38
CA LEU A 200 -12.32 7.06 10.70
C LEU A 200 -11.35 6.51 11.75
N ILE A 201 -10.46 5.61 11.37
CA ILE A 201 -9.40 5.08 12.25
C ILE A 201 -8.42 6.19 12.61
N GLY A 202 -8.01 6.98 11.63
CA GLY A 202 -7.01 8.04 11.75
C GLY A 202 -5.57 7.53 11.71
N LEU A 203 -4.66 8.38 11.19
CA LEU A 203 -3.25 8.01 10.98
C LEU A 203 -2.50 7.64 12.26
N GLU A 204 -2.88 8.18 13.41
CA GLU A 204 -2.23 7.89 14.69
C GLU A 204 -2.34 6.42 15.12
N LEU A 205 -3.37 5.72 14.64
CA LEU A 205 -3.57 4.29 14.92
C LEU A 205 -3.09 3.39 13.77
N ILE A 206 -2.96 3.95 12.56
CA ILE A 206 -2.54 3.20 11.36
C ILE A 206 -1.00 3.08 11.29
N ARG A 207 -0.26 4.05 11.83
CA ARG A 207 1.20 4.12 11.76
C ARG A 207 1.91 3.15 12.70
#